data_8a0a80816d51659513d1847af6275334
#
_entry.id   8a0a80816d51659513d1847af6275334
#
_cell.length_a   1.000
_cell.length_b   1.000
_cell.length_c   1.000
_cell.angle_alpha   90.00
_cell.angle_beta   90.00
_cell.angle_gamma   90.00
#
_symmetry.space_group_name_H-M   'P 1'
#
loop_
_entity.id
_entity.type
_entity.pdbx_description
1 polymer ?
#
loop_
_entity_poly.entity_id
_entity_poly.type
_entity_poly.pdbx_seq_one_letter_code
_entity_poly.pdbx_strand_id
1 'polypeptide(L)'
;YFCFMKKRIAIIGSGPSAFLLAAFLDAEKFTVTIYEKNKTAGRKFLVAGKGGFNLTHSEHIDQLIKRYTPNDFLDNALLNFTNINFRNWLEKIKIPTHIGSSKRVYPKEGIKPIELLNSILNHLKEKGMIIKYEHTFSNWDDNENPIINNKTIQTDYTVFALGGGSWKITGSDG
;
A
#
# COMPACT_ATOMS: atom_id res chain seq x y z
N TYR A 1 -30.97 16.89 2.06
CA TYR A 1 -29.57 16.43 2.08
C TYR A 1 -29.56 14.98 1.59
N PHE A 2 -29.09 14.76 0.36
CA PHE A 2 -28.82 13.39 -0.13
C PHE A 2 -27.57 12.90 0.60
N CYS A 3 -27.72 12.04 1.60
CA CYS A 3 -26.62 11.30 2.18
C CYS A 3 -26.21 10.23 1.17
N PHE A 4 -25.19 10.49 0.36
CA PHE A 4 -24.62 9.45 -0.50
C PHE A 4 -23.98 8.40 0.40
N MET A 5 -24.50 7.17 0.38
CA MET A 5 -23.87 6.05 1.08
C MET A 5 -22.47 5.82 0.51
N LYS A 6 -21.45 5.79 1.39
CA LYS A 6 -20.08 5.51 0.98
C LYS A 6 -19.99 4.09 0.39
N LYS A 7 -19.28 3.96 -0.70
CA LYS A 7 -18.95 2.65 -1.28
C LYS A 7 -17.97 1.90 -0.40
N ARG A 8 -18.19 0.60 -0.22
CA ARG A 8 -17.36 -0.28 0.61
C ARG A 8 -16.27 -0.93 -0.23
N ILE A 9 -15.02 -0.80 0.21
CA ILE A 9 -13.85 -1.40 -0.45
C ILE A 9 -13.22 -2.40 0.52
N ALA A 10 -13.10 -3.65 0.09
CA ALA A 10 -12.27 -4.67 0.74
C ALA A 10 -10.92 -4.75 0.04
N ILE A 11 -9.82 -4.54 0.76
CA ILE A 11 -8.45 -4.74 0.26
C ILE A 11 -7.90 -6.00 0.92
N ILE A 12 -7.50 -6.99 0.12
CA ILE A 12 -6.97 -8.26 0.60
C ILE A 12 -5.44 -8.21 0.57
N GLY A 13 -4.83 -8.28 1.75
CA GLY A 13 -3.39 -8.10 1.96
C GLY A 13 -3.04 -6.71 2.50
N SER A 14 -2.03 -6.62 3.36
CA SER A 14 -1.58 -5.39 4.02
C SER A 14 -0.11 -5.08 3.73
N GLY A 15 0.24 -5.07 2.45
CA GLY A 15 1.54 -4.64 1.95
C GLY A 15 1.56 -3.15 1.53
N PRO A 16 2.71 -2.64 1.03
CA PRO A 16 2.86 -1.26 0.59
C PRO A 16 1.82 -0.82 -0.44
N SER A 17 1.45 -1.69 -1.39
CA SER A 17 0.43 -1.38 -2.40
C SER A 17 -0.96 -1.17 -1.79
N ALA A 18 -1.34 -2.00 -0.81
CA ALA A 18 -2.59 -1.82 -0.06
C ALA A 18 -2.60 -0.49 0.71
N PHE A 19 -1.49 -0.17 1.38
CA PHE A 19 -1.38 1.06 2.15
C PHE A 19 -1.46 2.31 1.28
N LEU A 20 -0.74 2.34 0.16
CA LEU A 20 -0.79 3.47 -0.77
C LEU A 20 -2.18 3.62 -1.39
N LEU A 21 -2.80 2.54 -1.85
CA LEU A 21 -4.17 2.60 -2.34
C LEU A 21 -5.11 3.21 -1.27
N ALA A 22 -5.11 2.67 -0.06
CA ALA A 22 -5.95 3.17 1.02
C ALA A 22 -5.65 4.64 1.37
N ALA A 23 -4.36 5.04 1.38
CA ALA A 23 -3.96 6.40 1.68
C ALA A 23 -4.50 7.44 0.68
N PHE A 24 -4.67 7.06 -0.59
CA PHE A 24 -5.14 7.96 -1.65
C PHE A 24 -6.63 7.84 -1.96
N LEU A 25 -7.34 6.85 -1.41
CA LEU A 25 -8.80 6.79 -1.51
C LEU A 25 -9.46 7.92 -0.72
N ASP A 26 -10.52 8.48 -1.30
CA ASP A 26 -11.31 9.53 -0.69
C ASP A 26 -12.20 8.96 0.43
N ALA A 27 -11.91 9.31 1.67
CA ALA A 27 -12.64 8.83 2.84
C ALA A 27 -14.09 9.33 2.91
N GLU A 28 -14.45 10.38 2.17
CA GLU A 28 -15.84 10.85 2.06
C GLU A 28 -16.69 9.96 1.13
N LYS A 29 -16.05 9.30 0.17
CA LYS A 29 -16.71 8.45 -0.84
C LYS A 29 -16.63 6.96 -0.50
N PHE A 30 -15.59 6.56 0.24
CA PHE A 30 -15.28 5.14 0.46
C PHE A 30 -15.12 4.80 1.93
N THR A 31 -15.67 3.66 2.31
CA THR A 31 -15.35 2.95 3.56
C THR A 31 -14.40 1.82 3.22
N VAL A 32 -13.14 1.91 3.69
CA VAL A 32 -12.08 0.97 3.32
C VAL A 32 -11.75 0.06 4.49
N THR A 33 -11.74 -1.25 4.23
CA THR A 33 -11.25 -2.26 5.18
C THR A 33 -10.15 -3.09 4.50
N ILE A 34 -8.99 -3.14 5.14
CA ILE A 34 -7.86 -3.99 4.73
C ILE A 34 -7.93 -5.28 5.55
N TYR A 35 -7.87 -6.44 4.89
CA TYR A 35 -7.89 -7.76 5.50
C TYR A 35 -6.50 -8.39 5.36
N GLU A 36 -5.89 -8.73 6.49
CA GLU A 36 -4.56 -9.33 6.57
C GLU A 36 -4.63 -10.71 7.22
N LYS A 37 -4.10 -11.72 6.56
CA LYS A 37 -4.10 -13.10 7.08
C LYS A 37 -3.20 -13.30 8.30
N ASN A 38 -2.15 -12.48 8.44
CA ASN A 38 -1.20 -12.55 9.55
C ASN A 38 -1.62 -11.66 10.72
N LYS A 39 -0.92 -11.81 11.86
CA LYS A 39 -1.09 -10.98 13.06
C LYS A 39 -0.56 -9.55 12.92
N THR A 40 0.23 -9.26 11.87
CA THR A 40 0.89 -7.97 11.69
C THR A 40 0.89 -7.56 10.22
N ALA A 41 0.74 -6.26 9.97
CA ALA A 41 0.81 -5.67 8.65
C ALA A 41 2.27 -5.44 8.19
N GLY A 42 2.49 -5.31 6.88
CA GLY A 42 3.74 -4.82 6.31
C GLY A 42 4.97 -5.72 6.52
N ARG A 43 4.81 -7.02 6.73
CA ARG A 43 5.93 -7.93 7.05
C ARG A 43 7.08 -7.88 6.04
N LYS A 44 6.79 -7.95 4.74
CA LYS A 44 7.83 -7.84 3.69
C LYS A 44 8.49 -6.46 3.69
N PHE A 45 7.74 -5.42 3.94
CA PHE A 45 8.23 -4.06 4.04
C PHE A 45 9.28 -3.91 5.16
N LEU A 46 9.05 -4.51 6.33
CA LEU A 46 9.99 -4.47 7.45
C LEU A 46 11.28 -5.24 7.19
N VAL A 47 11.23 -6.32 6.41
CA VAL A 47 12.39 -7.15 6.10
C VAL A 47 13.24 -6.57 4.97
N ALA A 48 12.65 -5.81 4.06
CA ALA A 48 13.34 -5.21 2.91
C ALA A 48 14.45 -4.19 3.32
N GLY A 49 14.47 -3.76 4.59
CA GLY A 49 15.39 -2.73 5.09
C GLY A 49 16.83 -3.18 5.43
N LYS A 50 17.17 -4.45 5.27
CA LYS A 50 18.49 -4.97 5.68
C LYS A 50 19.68 -4.58 4.79
N GLY A 51 19.55 -3.70 3.85
CA GLY A 51 20.65 -3.26 2.96
C GLY A 51 20.52 -1.81 2.50
N GLY A 52 19.72 -1.03 3.19
CA GLY A 52 19.35 0.32 2.81
C GLY A 52 17.89 0.36 2.35
N PHE A 53 17.06 1.04 3.12
CA PHE A 53 15.61 1.11 2.92
C PHE A 53 15.29 2.15 1.84
N ASN A 54 15.46 1.75 0.59
CA ASN A 54 15.18 2.56 -0.58
C ASN A 54 13.67 2.71 -0.80
N LEU A 55 13.19 3.94 -0.89
CA LEU A 55 11.77 4.27 -1.10
C LEU A 55 11.41 4.51 -2.56
N THR A 56 12.26 5.24 -3.27
CA THR A 56 12.10 5.57 -4.68
C THR A 56 13.44 6.04 -5.28
N HIS A 57 13.43 6.53 -6.50
CA HIS A 57 14.58 7.09 -7.18
C HIS A 57 14.35 8.57 -7.52
N SER A 58 15.40 9.40 -7.48
CA SER A 58 15.29 10.86 -7.66
C SER A 58 15.53 11.32 -9.09
N GLU A 59 15.69 10.41 -10.03
CA GLU A 59 15.86 10.79 -11.44
C GLU A 59 14.60 11.44 -12.00
N HIS A 60 14.77 12.19 -13.10
CA HIS A 60 13.64 12.80 -13.79
C HIS A 60 12.64 11.73 -14.26
N ILE A 61 11.35 12.06 -14.21
CA ILE A 61 10.28 11.10 -14.50
C ILE A 61 10.43 10.44 -15.88
N ASP A 62 10.86 11.19 -16.89
CA ASP A 62 11.08 10.68 -18.26
C ASP A 62 12.17 9.59 -18.34
N GLN A 63 13.11 9.57 -17.38
CA GLN A 63 14.11 8.53 -17.27
C GLN A 63 13.62 7.36 -16.43
N LEU A 64 12.87 7.65 -15.38
CA LEU A 64 12.30 6.64 -14.50
C LEU A 64 11.32 5.72 -15.25
N ILE A 65 10.46 6.29 -16.08
CA ILE A 65 9.50 5.57 -16.92
C ILE A 65 10.19 4.51 -17.80
N LYS A 66 11.29 4.86 -18.44
CA LYS A 66 12.06 3.97 -19.33
C LYS A 66 12.66 2.73 -18.67
N ARG A 67 12.61 2.65 -17.33
CA ARG A 67 13.09 1.48 -16.57
C ARG A 67 12.07 0.36 -16.47
N TYR A 68 10.82 0.61 -16.85
CA TYR A 68 9.74 -0.36 -16.77
C TYR A 68 9.52 -1.08 -18.09
N THR A 69 9.19 -2.37 -18.02
CA THR A 69 8.94 -3.24 -19.16
C THR A 69 7.61 -3.96 -18.96
N PRO A 70 6.73 -4.05 -19.97
CA PRO A 70 6.89 -3.49 -21.31
C PRO A 70 6.85 -1.96 -21.33
N ASN A 71 7.42 -1.36 -22.38
CA ASN A 71 7.40 0.08 -22.55
C ASN A 71 5.95 0.61 -22.53
N ASP A 72 5.78 1.84 -22.04
CA ASP A 72 4.51 2.58 -21.95
C ASP A 72 3.48 1.99 -20.96
N PHE A 73 3.72 0.79 -20.40
CA PHE A 73 2.76 0.12 -19.53
C PHE A 73 2.42 0.91 -18.26
N LEU A 74 3.40 1.58 -17.64
CA LEU A 74 3.22 2.36 -16.43
C LEU A 74 3.26 3.88 -16.63
N ASP A 75 3.43 4.36 -17.86
CA ASP A 75 3.65 5.78 -18.14
C ASP A 75 2.56 6.66 -17.56
N ASN A 76 1.30 6.34 -17.86
CA ASN A 76 0.17 7.11 -17.36
C ASN A 76 0.12 7.12 -15.82
N ALA A 77 0.36 5.99 -15.17
CA ALA A 77 0.37 5.89 -13.71
C ALA A 77 1.50 6.72 -13.09
N LEU A 78 2.72 6.62 -13.64
CA LEU A 78 3.90 7.31 -13.12
C LEU A 78 3.88 8.82 -13.41
N LEU A 79 3.27 9.26 -14.51
CA LEU A 79 3.08 10.68 -14.82
C LEU A 79 2.03 11.31 -13.90
N ASN A 80 0.99 10.57 -13.52
CA ASN A 80 -0.04 11.06 -12.60
C ASN A 80 0.40 11.01 -11.13
N PHE A 81 1.34 10.12 -10.77
CA PHE A 81 1.89 10.02 -9.41
C PHE A 81 3.39 9.78 -9.47
N THR A 82 4.15 10.87 -9.57
CA THR A 82 5.60 10.86 -9.73
C THR A 82 6.35 10.53 -8.43
N ASN A 83 7.65 10.25 -8.53
CA ASN A 83 8.55 10.13 -7.39
C ASN A 83 8.57 11.39 -6.51
N ILE A 84 8.36 12.58 -7.08
CA ILE A 84 8.23 13.84 -6.34
C ILE A 84 6.92 13.86 -5.54
N ASN A 85 5.80 13.46 -6.15
CA ASN A 85 4.51 13.36 -5.47
C ASN A 85 4.59 12.40 -4.27
N PHE A 86 5.26 11.25 -4.45
CA PHE A 86 5.46 10.28 -3.38
C PHE A 86 6.29 10.86 -2.22
N ARG A 87 7.39 11.55 -2.52
CA ARG A 87 8.21 12.21 -1.49
C ARG A 87 7.44 13.30 -0.74
N ASN A 88 6.66 14.12 -1.45
CA ASN A 88 5.82 15.15 -0.84
C ASN A 88 4.74 14.54 0.06
N TRP A 89 4.19 13.37 -0.31
CA TRP A 89 3.26 12.66 0.55
C TRP A 89 3.94 12.09 1.80
N LEU A 90 5.14 11.52 1.68
CA LEU A 90 5.93 11.05 2.83
C LEU A 90 6.20 12.20 3.83
N GLU A 91 6.56 13.37 3.34
CA GLU A 91 6.75 14.58 4.18
C GLU A 91 5.46 14.93 4.96
N LYS A 92 4.29 14.87 4.30
CA LYS A 92 2.99 15.13 4.95
C LYS A 92 2.70 14.16 6.10
N ILE A 93 3.13 12.91 6.00
CA ILE A 93 3.00 11.91 7.07
C ILE A 93 4.23 11.89 8.01
N LYS A 94 5.01 12.97 8.01
CA LYS A 94 6.17 13.20 8.90
C LYS A 94 7.35 12.24 8.67
N ILE A 95 7.53 11.80 7.42
CA ILE A 95 8.67 11.00 6.99
C ILE A 95 9.53 11.82 6.01
N PRO A 96 10.43 12.67 6.51
CA PRO A 96 11.37 13.39 5.66
C PRO A 96 12.33 12.41 4.96
N THR A 97 12.72 12.77 3.73
CA THR A 97 13.57 11.93 2.89
C THR A 97 14.84 12.65 2.47
N HIS A 98 15.90 11.89 2.19
CA HIS A 98 17.13 12.41 1.56
C HIS A 98 17.48 11.59 0.31
N ILE A 99 18.30 12.18 -0.56
CA ILE A 99 18.81 11.54 -1.77
C ILE A 99 20.23 11.05 -1.49
N GLY A 100 20.47 9.76 -1.65
CA GLY A 100 21.80 9.17 -1.54
C GLY A 100 22.64 9.38 -2.81
N SER A 101 23.92 9.02 -2.74
CA SER A 101 24.90 9.16 -3.86
C SER A 101 24.46 8.41 -5.13
N SER A 102 23.74 7.30 -4.99
CA SER A 102 23.19 6.52 -6.11
C SER A 102 21.86 7.05 -6.66
N LYS A 103 21.48 8.29 -6.33
CA LYS A 103 20.19 8.90 -6.66
C LYS A 103 18.96 8.18 -6.07
N ARG A 104 19.16 7.16 -5.25
CA ARG A 104 18.08 6.52 -4.50
C ARG A 104 17.60 7.44 -3.37
N VAL A 105 16.32 7.39 -3.10
CA VAL A 105 15.68 8.17 -2.03
C VAL A 105 15.49 7.28 -0.81
N TYR A 106 15.95 7.74 0.33
CA TYR A 106 15.86 7.06 1.61
C TYR A 106 15.10 7.93 2.63
N PRO A 107 14.49 7.34 3.67
CA PRO A 107 14.10 8.12 4.83
C PRO A 107 15.31 8.86 5.40
N LYS A 108 15.09 10.01 6.05
CA LYS A 108 16.16 10.73 6.74
C LYS A 108 16.86 9.81 7.73
N GLU A 109 18.16 10.03 7.92
CA GLU A 109 18.99 9.23 8.81
C GLU A 109 18.36 9.09 10.21
N GLY A 110 18.42 7.87 10.77
CA GLY A 110 17.80 7.53 12.05
C GLY A 110 16.38 6.98 11.95
N ILE A 111 15.64 7.22 10.87
CA ILE A 111 14.28 6.67 10.70
C ILE A 111 14.35 5.17 10.32
N LYS A 112 13.81 4.33 11.17
CA LYS A 112 13.75 2.88 10.96
C LYS A 112 12.53 2.48 10.12
N PRO A 113 12.57 1.33 9.41
CA PRO A 113 11.42 0.83 8.64
C PRO A 113 10.13 0.73 9.45
N ILE A 114 10.22 0.36 10.74
CA ILE A 114 9.05 0.26 11.62
C ILE A 114 8.41 1.63 11.92
N GLU A 115 9.22 2.68 12.02
CA GLU A 115 8.71 4.03 12.28
C GLU A 115 7.97 4.57 11.05
N LEU A 116 8.51 4.30 9.85
CA LEU A 116 7.83 4.64 8.60
C LEU A 116 6.52 3.85 8.46
N LEU A 117 6.53 2.54 8.75
CA LEU A 117 5.30 1.73 8.74
C LEU A 117 4.27 2.30 9.71
N ASN A 118 4.67 2.63 10.95
CA ASN A 118 3.77 3.20 11.95
C ASN A 118 3.19 4.55 11.50
N SER A 119 3.97 5.41 10.86
CA SER A 119 3.48 6.68 10.30
C SER A 119 2.41 6.45 9.22
N ILE A 120 2.62 5.47 8.35
CA ILE A 120 1.61 5.10 7.34
C ILE A 120 0.34 4.57 8.03
N LEU A 121 0.46 3.62 8.97
CA LEU A 121 -0.68 3.03 9.66
C LEU A 121 -1.48 4.08 10.47
N ASN A 122 -0.80 5.01 11.11
CA ASN A 122 -1.44 6.12 11.83
C ASN A 122 -2.20 7.03 10.85
N HIS A 123 -1.60 7.38 9.71
CA HIS A 123 -2.28 8.16 8.68
C HIS A 123 -3.55 7.46 8.16
N LEU A 124 -3.49 6.14 7.91
CA LEU A 124 -4.68 5.37 7.51
C LEU A 124 -5.75 5.37 8.59
N LYS A 125 -5.36 5.22 9.85
CA LYS A 125 -6.29 5.27 11.00
C LYS A 125 -6.96 6.64 11.13
N GLU A 126 -6.20 7.73 11.00
CA GLU A 126 -6.72 9.11 11.01
C GLU A 126 -7.73 9.35 9.87
N LYS A 127 -7.55 8.71 8.73
CA LYS A 127 -8.51 8.70 7.61
C LYS A 127 -9.74 7.80 7.84
N GLY A 128 -9.84 7.11 8.97
CA GLY A 128 -10.93 6.18 9.27
C GLY A 128 -10.84 4.82 8.56
N MET A 129 -9.68 4.46 8.02
CA MET A 129 -9.45 3.15 7.42
C MET A 129 -9.32 2.08 8.51
N ILE A 130 -9.82 0.88 8.24
CA ILE A 130 -9.81 -0.24 9.18
C ILE A 130 -8.87 -1.32 8.68
N ILE A 131 -8.01 -1.85 9.55
CA ILE A 131 -7.21 -3.05 9.26
C ILE A 131 -7.66 -4.18 10.18
N LYS A 132 -8.03 -5.30 9.59
CA LYS A 132 -8.42 -6.52 10.29
C LYS A 132 -7.34 -7.58 10.10
N TYR A 133 -6.68 -7.94 11.19
CA TYR A 133 -5.64 -8.98 11.23
C TYR A 133 -6.26 -10.36 11.43
N GLU A 134 -5.52 -11.42 11.06
CA GLU A 134 -5.96 -12.82 11.14
C GLU A 134 -7.26 -13.06 10.35
N HIS A 135 -7.37 -12.37 9.22
CA HIS A 135 -8.51 -12.45 8.31
C HIS A 135 -8.06 -12.94 6.94
N THR A 136 -8.35 -14.21 6.66
CA THR A 136 -7.92 -14.91 5.43
C THR A 136 -9.05 -14.96 4.44
N PHE A 137 -8.81 -14.44 3.23
CA PHE A 137 -9.67 -14.64 2.08
C PHE A 137 -9.63 -16.13 1.67
N SER A 138 -10.77 -16.74 1.42
CA SER A 138 -10.88 -18.14 1.00
C SER A 138 -11.55 -18.35 -0.35
N ASN A 139 -12.58 -17.60 -0.65
CA ASN A 139 -13.36 -17.77 -1.89
C ASN A 139 -14.33 -16.58 -2.09
N TRP A 140 -15.19 -16.71 -3.09
CA TRP A 140 -16.31 -15.83 -3.40
C TRP A 140 -17.63 -16.52 -3.09
N ASP A 141 -18.66 -15.77 -2.74
CA ASP A 141 -20.03 -16.25 -2.77
C ASP A 141 -20.65 -16.13 -4.18
N ASP A 142 -21.88 -16.59 -4.35
CA ASP A 142 -22.59 -16.57 -5.64
C ASP A 142 -22.89 -15.14 -6.15
N ASN A 143 -22.75 -14.13 -5.32
CA ASN A 143 -22.92 -12.72 -5.65
C ASN A 143 -21.59 -11.96 -5.77
N GLU A 144 -20.48 -12.67 -5.97
CA GLU A 144 -19.14 -12.11 -6.09
C GLU A 144 -18.66 -11.30 -4.86
N ASN A 145 -19.21 -11.61 -3.68
CA ASN A 145 -18.69 -11.04 -2.44
C ASN A 145 -17.56 -11.92 -1.88
N PRO A 146 -16.48 -11.32 -1.35
CA PRO A 146 -15.38 -12.11 -0.80
C PRO A 146 -15.80 -12.84 0.49
N ILE A 147 -15.40 -14.10 0.59
CA ILE A 147 -15.54 -14.91 1.81
C ILE A 147 -14.23 -14.81 2.60
N ILE A 148 -14.30 -14.26 3.80
CA ILE A 148 -13.16 -14.05 4.69
C ILE A 148 -13.46 -14.72 6.04
N ASN A 149 -12.58 -15.64 6.48
CA ASN A 149 -12.80 -16.47 7.67
C ASN A 149 -14.19 -17.11 7.69
N ASN A 150 -14.59 -17.72 6.56
CA ASN A 150 -15.90 -18.38 6.34
C ASN A 150 -17.12 -17.44 6.48
N LYS A 151 -16.92 -16.12 6.39
CA LYS A 151 -18.00 -15.13 6.41
C LYS A 151 -18.02 -14.33 5.12
N THR A 152 -19.18 -14.22 4.49
CA THR A 152 -19.38 -13.31 3.37
C THR A 152 -19.27 -11.86 3.82
N ILE A 153 -18.43 -11.08 3.13
CA ILE A 153 -18.26 -9.65 3.39
C ILE A 153 -18.92 -8.87 2.27
N GLN A 154 -20.00 -8.20 2.59
CA GLN A 154 -20.68 -7.33 1.64
C GLN A 154 -19.81 -6.14 1.27
N THR A 155 -19.44 -6.02 -0.01
CA THR A 155 -18.53 -4.98 -0.52
C THR A 155 -18.95 -4.53 -1.92
N ASP A 156 -18.64 -3.29 -2.28
CA ASP A 156 -18.86 -2.76 -3.63
C ASP A 156 -17.65 -3.00 -4.53
N TYR A 157 -16.45 -3.11 -3.93
CA TYR A 157 -15.19 -3.39 -4.63
C TYR A 157 -14.29 -4.27 -3.78
N THR A 158 -13.64 -5.24 -4.42
CA THR A 158 -12.57 -6.04 -3.81
C THR A 158 -11.26 -5.84 -4.57
N VAL A 159 -10.19 -5.54 -3.85
CA VAL A 159 -8.86 -5.32 -4.42
C VAL A 159 -7.87 -6.31 -3.82
N PHE A 160 -7.18 -7.06 -4.66
CA PHE A 160 -6.12 -7.96 -4.23
C PHE A 160 -4.78 -7.24 -4.22
N ALA A 161 -4.16 -7.16 -3.05
CA ALA A 161 -2.85 -6.56 -2.81
C ALA A 161 -1.91 -7.60 -2.14
N LEU A 162 -1.90 -8.83 -2.68
CA LEU A 162 -1.29 -10.02 -2.07
C LEU A 162 0.25 -9.99 -2.13
N GLY A 163 0.82 -9.18 -3.01
CA GLY A 163 2.25 -9.17 -3.28
C GLY A 163 2.67 -10.36 -4.15
N GLY A 164 3.97 -10.54 -4.35
CA GLY A 164 4.50 -11.64 -5.13
C GLY A 164 4.93 -12.85 -4.28
N GLY A 165 5.17 -14.01 -4.92
CA GLY A 165 5.58 -15.29 -4.31
C GLY A 165 7.03 -15.35 -3.80
N SER A 166 7.79 -14.26 -3.85
CA SER A 166 9.16 -14.18 -3.34
C SER A 166 9.18 -14.07 -1.81
N TRP A 167 10.09 -14.75 -1.13
CA TRP A 167 10.29 -14.65 0.33
C TRP A 167 9.23 -15.38 1.19
N LYS A 168 9.17 -16.70 1.06
CA LYS A 168 8.31 -17.57 1.88
C LYS A 168 8.44 -17.29 3.38
N ILE A 169 9.66 -17.01 3.88
CA ILE A 169 9.96 -16.75 5.30
C ILE A 169 9.22 -15.51 5.86
N THR A 170 8.76 -14.61 4.99
CA THR A 170 7.99 -13.43 5.39
C THR A 170 6.48 -13.62 5.21
N GLY A 171 6.05 -14.85 4.92
CA GLY A 171 4.63 -15.21 4.77
C GLY A 171 4.10 -15.06 3.35
N SER A 172 4.98 -15.07 2.34
CA SER A 172 4.60 -15.12 0.94
C SER A 172 4.47 -16.57 0.51
N ASP A 173 3.34 -16.94 0.02
CA ASP A 173 3.00 -18.30 -0.43
C ASP A 173 2.75 -18.41 -1.94
N GLY A 174 2.86 -17.31 -2.66
CA GLY A 174 2.69 -17.24 -4.11
C GLY A 174 1.31 -16.82 -4.51
#